data_bf8f4a7fc29f30279188fc726a447203
#
_entry.id   bf8f4a7fc29f30279188fc726a447203
#
_cell.length_a   1.000
_cell.length_b   1.000
_cell.length_c   1.000
_cell.angle_alpha   90.00
_cell.angle_beta   90.00
_cell.angle_gamma   90.00
#
_symmetry.space_group_name_H-M   'P 1'
#
loop_
_entity.id
_entity.type
_entity.pdbx_description
1 polymer ?
#
loop_
_entity_poly.entity_id
_entity_poly.type
_entity_poly.pdbx_seq_one_letter_code
_entity_poly.pdbx_strand_id
1 'polypeptide(L)'
;LKRFHAEDESTYLTLMKATIGEAIGINGGSEEIDLLTRRIDALNKRMLELVNETVAAGKDVESSEDEFKNISDQIEQLNRRIAAIQESIHKDGSRQARLEEIQNIIAERNANETQYDDSIVRQMIECIKVHNDGKLTIIFGGGYEIEETL
;
A
#
# COMPACT_ATOMS: atom_id res chain seq x y z
N LEU A 1 -5.23 16.93 -21.31
CA LEU A 1 -5.54 15.84 -22.27
C LEU A 1 -4.84 16.07 -23.61
N LYS A 2 -4.98 17.23 -24.28
CA LYS A 2 -4.26 17.52 -25.54
C LYS A 2 -2.74 17.41 -25.40
N ARG A 3 -2.18 17.88 -24.28
CA ARG A 3 -0.74 17.78 -23.99
C ARG A 3 -0.32 16.33 -23.70
N PHE A 4 -1.18 15.56 -23.05
CA PHE A 4 -0.95 14.15 -22.78
C PHE A 4 -0.81 13.32 -24.08
N HIS A 5 -1.51 13.69 -25.15
CA HIS A 5 -1.40 13.05 -26.45
C HIS A 5 -0.27 13.61 -27.34
N ALA A 6 0.26 14.80 -27.02
CA ALA A 6 1.29 15.45 -27.83
C ALA A 6 2.73 15.05 -27.46
N GLU A 7 2.94 14.59 -26.23
CA GLU A 7 4.24 14.12 -25.74
C GLU A 7 4.10 12.63 -25.44
N ASP A 8 4.53 11.82 -26.37
CA ASP A 8 4.76 10.37 -26.27
C ASP A 8 4.02 9.64 -25.14
N GLU A 9 2.78 9.23 -25.42
CA GLU A 9 1.86 8.50 -24.52
C GLU A 9 2.55 7.37 -23.76
N SER A 10 3.52 6.71 -24.40
CA SER A 10 4.35 5.66 -23.85
C SER A 10 5.24 6.16 -22.69
N THR A 11 5.72 7.40 -22.75
CA THR A 11 6.58 8.00 -21.72
C THR A 11 5.81 8.29 -20.44
N TYR A 12 4.59 8.84 -20.54
CA TYR A 12 3.76 9.10 -19.37
C TYR A 12 3.29 7.81 -18.69
N LEU A 13 2.88 6.81 -19.48
CA LEU A 13 2.50 5.50 -18.96
C LEU A 13 3.68 4.79 -18.30
N THR A 14 4.87 4.91 -18.88
CA THR A 14 6.10 4.35 -18.32
C THR A 14 6.48 5.05 -17.01
N LEU A 15 6.37 6.38 -16.97
CA LEU A 15 6.65 7.17 -15.77
C LEU A 15 5.65 6.85 -14.64
N MET A 16 4.36 6.75 -14.96
CA MET A 16 3.34 6.32 -14.01
C MET A 16 3.63 4.93 -13.44
N LYS A 17 4.00 3.96 -14.31
CA LYS A 17 4.38 2.61 -13.88
C LYS A 17 5.60 2.61 -12.97
N ALA A 18 6.63 3.39 -13.33
CA ALA A 18 7.86 3.49 -12.53
C ALA A 18 7.57 4.11 -11.15
N THR A 19 6.85 5.23 -11.11
CA THR A 19 6.53 5.93 -9.85
C THR A 19 5.68 5.08 -8.92
N ILE A 20 4.73 4.32 -9.47
CA ILE A 20 3.87 3.42 -8.69
C ILE A 20 4.64 2.15 -8.31
N GLY A 21 5.46 1.60 -9.21
CA GLY A 21 6.30 0.44 -8.93
C GLY A 21 7.33 0.69 -7.82
N GLU A 22 7.90 1.90 -7.74
CA GLU A 22 8.79 2.30 -6.65
C GLU A 22 8.03 2.56 -5.33
N ALA A 23 6.84 3.14 -5.41
CA ALA A 23 5.99 3.37 -4.23
C ALA A 23 5.41 2.08 -3.65
N ILE A 24 5.15 1.08 -4.51
CA ILE A 24 4.64 -0.24 -4.15
C ILE A 24 5.83 -1.18 -3.98
N GLY A 25 6.51 -1.15 -2.84
CA GLY A 25 7.45 -2.20 -2.45
C GLY A 25 6.76 -3.55 -2.26
N ILE A 26 6.09 -4.06 -3.30
CA ILE A 26 5.17 -5.23 -3.27
C ILE A 26 5.87 -6.48 -2.73
N ASN A 27 7.17 -6.62 -2.94
CA ASN A 27 7.92 -7.79 -2.47
C ASN A 27 8.34 -7.68 -1.00
N GLY A 28 8.56 -6.49 -0.46
CA GLY A 28 9.04 -6.32 0.93
C GLY A 28 7.98 -6.64 1.98
N GLY A 29 6.70 -6.39 1.70
CA GLY A 29 5.63 -6.59 2.66
C GLY A 29 5.34 -8.07 2.97
N SER A 30 5.41 -8.95 1.97
CA SER A 30 5.20 -10.39 2.17
C SER A 30 6.34 -11.03 2.97
N GLU A 31 7.59 -10.67 2.65
CA GLU A 31 8.76 -11.16 3.38
C GLU A 31 8.77 -10.67 4.83
N GLU A 32 8.36 -9.41 5.07
CA GLU A 32 8.24 -8.87 6.43
C GLU A 32 7.16 -9.61 7.22
N ILE A 33 6.01 -9.93 6.63
CA ILE A 33 4.95 -10.72 7.28
C ILE A 33 5.47 -12.10 7.66
N ASP A 34 6.21 -12.77 6.78
CA ASP A 34 6.79 -14.09 7.07
C ASP A 34 7.77 -14.05 8.24
N LEU A 35 8.62 -13.03 8.31
CA LEU A 35 9.54 -12.83 9.42
C LEU A 35 8.81 -12.59 10.75
N LEU A 36 7.77 -11.73 10.74
CA LEU A 36 6.96 -11.46 11.92
C LEU A 36 6.21 -12.70 12.39
N THR A 37 5.66 -13.49 11.46
CA THR A 37 4.98 -14.75 11.77
C THR A 37 5.91 -15.76 12.42
N ARG A 38 7.12 -15.96 11.89
CA ARG A 38 8.14 -16.80 12.52
C ARG A 38 8.51 -16.32 13.93
N ARG A 39 8.52 -15.02 14.15
CA ARG A 39 8.77 -14.45 15.47
C ARG A 39 7.64 -14.76 16.45
N ILE A 40 6.39 -14.68 16.00
CA ILE A 40 5.22 -15.07 16.80
C ILE A 40 5.28 -16.57 17.16
N ASP A 41 5.63 -17.43 16.21
CA ASP A 41 5.77 -18.87 16.46
C ASP A 41 6.84 -19.17 17.52
N ALA A 42 7.98 -18.46 17.47
CA ALA A 42 9.02 -18.58 18.48
C ALA A 42 8.56 -18.13 19.89
N LEU A 43 7.77 -17.04 19.95
CA LEU A 43 7.19 -16.56 21.21
C LEU A 43 6.13 -17.53 21.75
N ASN A 44 5.28 -18.09 20.91
CA ASN A 44 4.32 -19.12 21.31
C ASN A 44 5.03 -20.37 21.86
N LYS A 45 6.12 -20.80 21.21
CA LYS A 45 6.94 -21.89 21.71
C LYS A 45 7.53 -21.59 23.09
N ARG A 46 8.07 -20.37 23.26
CA ARG A 46 8.61 -19.94 24.57
C ARG A 46 7.52 -19.91 25.64
N MET A 47 6.31 -19.47 25.29
CA MET A 47 5.17 -19.50 26.20
C MET A 47 4.83 -20.91 26.67
N LEU A 48 4.84 -21.90 25.76
CA LEU A 48 4.62 -23.32 26.10
C LEU A 48 5.74 -23.87 26.98
N GLU A 49 6.99 -23.54 26.69
CA GLU A 49 8.15 -23.92 27.52
C GLU A 49 8.01 -23.37 28.93
N LEU A 50 7.64 -22.09 29.08
CA LEU A 50 7.41 -21.43 30.35
C LEU A 50 6.31 -22.11 31.16
N VAL A 51 5.20 -22.49 30.52
CA VAL A 51 4.14 -23.28 31.19
C VAL A 51 4.70 -24.61 31.75
N ASN A 52 5.44 -25.34 30.91
CA ASN A 52 6.01 -26.63 31.32
C ASN A 52 7.05 -26.47 32.45
N GLU A 53 7.89 -25.43 32.39
CA GLU A 53 8.85 -25.12 33.43
C GLU A 53 8.17 -24.77 34.76
N THR A 54 7.11 -23.98 34.72
CA THR A 54 6.33 -23.58 35.90
C THR A 54 5.65 -24.79 36.54
N VAL A 55 5.03 -25.65 35.76
CA VAL A 55 4.38 -26.89 36.22
C VAL A 55 5.41 -27.87 36.79
N ALA A 56 6.54 -28.09 36.11
CA ALA A 56 7.58 -29.01 36.53
C ALA A 56 8.28 -28.54 37.84
N ALA A 57 8.41 -27.24 38.02
CA ALA A 57 9.03 -26.66 39.22
C ALA A 57 8.07 -26.60 40.42
N GLY A 58 6.80 -26.96 40.27
CA GLY A 58 5.77 -26.79 41.31
C GLY A 58 5.63 -25.34 41.80
N LYS A 59 6.03 -24.39 40.94
CA LYS A 59 5.93 -22.95 41.23
C LYS A 59 4.52 -22.44 40.92
N ASP A 60 4.08 -21.49 41.73
CA ASP A 60 2.83 -20.81 41.47
C ASP A 60 2.95 -20.01 40.16
N VAL A 61 1.89 -20.00 39.36
CA VAL A 61 1.81 -19.28 38.09
C VAL A 61 2.11 -17.79 38.25
N GLU A 62 1.80 -17.24 39.43
CA GLU A 62 2.11 -15.85 39.83
C GLU A 62 3.60 -15.49 39.68
N SER A 63 4.53 -16.46 39.89
CA SER A 63 5.97 -16.20 39.75
C SER A 63 6.43 -15.97 38.29
N SER A 64 5.62 -16.29 37.30
CA SER A 64 5.91 -16.17 35.87
C SER A 64 4.94 -15.22 35.14
N GLU A 65 4.06 -14.56 35.87
CA GLU A 65 3.01 -13.69 35.32
C GLU A 65 3.57 -12.56 34.47
N ASP A 66 4.64 -11.91 34.93
CA ASP A 66 5.30 -10.82 34.19
C ASP A 66 5.89 -11.29 32.86
N GLU A 67 6.46 -12.51 32.83
CA GLU A 67 7.05 -13.08 31.61
C GLU A 67 5.93 -13.48 30.61
N PHE A 68 4.85 -14.08 31.10
CA PHE A 68 3.66 -14.37 30.29
C PHE A 68 3.06 -13.11 29.67
N LYS A 69 2.90 -12.07 30.48
CA LYS A 69 2.38 -10.78 30.03
C LYS A 69 3.28 -10.16 28.97
N ASN A 70 4.58 -10.14 29.21
CA ASN A 70 5.56 -9.60 28.26
C ASN A 70 5.49 -10.33 26.90
N ILE A 71 5.44 -11.67 26.91
CA ILE A 71 5.32 -12.47 25.67
C ILE A 71 4.00 -12.16 24.97
N SER A 72 2.89 -12.09 25.71
CA SER A 72 1.58 -11.76 25.16
C SER A 72 1.56 -10.38 24.52
N ASP A 73 2.12 -9.37 25.20
CA ASP A 73 2.20 -7.99 24.67
C ASP A 73 3.04 -7.93 23.39
N GLN A 74 4.15 -8.68 23.33
CA GLN A 74 4.97 -8.77 22.12
C GLN A 74 4.19 -9.41 20.96
N ILE A 75 3.47 -10.51 21.19
CA ILE A 75 2.66 -11.16 20.16
C ILE A 75 1.58 -10.20 19.65
N GLU A 76 0.93 -9.45 20.53
CA GLU A 76 -0.08 -8.47 20.15
C GLU A 76 0.51 -7.36 19.27
N GLN A 77 1.68 -6.82 19.63
CA GLN A 77 2.37 -5.81 18.84
C GLN A 77 2.74 -6.32 17.45
N LEU A 78 3.25 -7.55 17.34
CA LEU A 78 3.59 -8.18 16.06
C LEU A 78 2.35 -8.39 15.20
N ASN A 79 1.24 -8.85 15.78
CA ASN A 79 -0.03 -9.00 15.05
C ASN A 79 -0.58 -7.66 14.54
N ARG A 80 -0.49 -6.59 15.33
CA ARG A 80 -0.86 -5.23 14.88
C ARG A 80 0.01 -4.78 13.71
N ARG A 81 1.31 -5.10 13.74
CA ARG A 81 2.22 -4.77 12.64
C ARG A 81 1.86 -5.53 11.36
N ILE A 82 1.58 -6.84 11.46
CA ILE A 82 1.12 -7.66 10.32
C ILE A 82 -0.16 -7.07 9.72
N ALA A 83 -1.14 -6.73 10.54
CA ALA A 83 -2.39 -6.14 10.07
C ALA A 83 -2.17 -4.81 9.32
N ALA A 84 -1.28 -3.95 9.81
CA ALA A 84 -0.94 -2.70 9.16
C ALA A 84 -0.26 -2.92 7.79
N ILE A 85 0.64 -3.90 7.68
CA ILE A 85 1.29 -4.26 6.41
C ILE A 85 0.26 -4.82 5.42
N GLN A 86 -0.63 -5.72 5.87
CA GLN A 86 -1.69 -6.29 5.03
C GLN A 86 -2.64 -5.21 4.51
N GLU A 87 -3.00 -4.23 5.34
CA GLU A 87 -3.83 -3.10 4.92
C GLU A 87 -3.11 -2.24 3.87
N SER A 88 -1.81 -2.01 4.03
CA SER A 88 -0.99 -1.29 3.04
C SER A 88 -0.97 -2.03 1.70
N ILE A 89 -0.68 -3.33 1.70
CA ILE A 89 -0.67 -4.17 0.49
C ILE A 89 -2.03 -4.12 -0.22
N HIS A 90 -3.13 -4.18 0.54
CA HIS A 90 -4.47 -4.12 -0.04
C HIS A 90 -4.77 -2.77 -0.71
N LYS A 91 -4.39 -1.67 -0.07
CA LYS A 91 -4.52 -0.31 -0.65
C LYS A 91 -3.71 -0.16 -1.93
N ASP A 92 -2.49 -0.68 -1.94
CA ASP A 92 -1.60 -0.60 -3.09
C ASP A 92 -2.11 -1.46 -4.25
N GLY A 93 -2.63 -2.66 -3.99
CA GLY A 93 -3.28 -3.50 -5.01
C GLY A 93 -4.52 -2.82 -5.63
N SER A 94 -5.31 -2.12 -4.83
CA SER A 94 -6.46 -1.34 -5.32
C SER A 94 -6.04 -0.18 -6.22
N ARG A 95 -4.93 0.51 -5.89
CA ARG A 95 -4.37 1.58 -6.72
C ARG A 95 -3.85 1.05 -8.05
N GLN A 96 -3.18 -0.11 -8.03
CA GLN A 96 -2.69 -0.74 -9.25
C GLN A 96 -3.82 -1.16 -10.20
N ALA A 97 -4.88 -1.78 -9.69
CA ALA A 97 -6.05 -2.13 -10.47
C ALA A 97 -6.69 -0.89 -11.13
N ARG A 98 -6.77 0.23 -10.40
CA ARG A 98 -7.28 1.50 -10.93
C ARG A 98 -6.38 2.08 -12.03
N LEU A 99 -5.07 1.94 -11.88
CA LEU A 99 -4.12 2.37 -12.91
C LEU A 99 -4.26 1.56 -14.20
N GLU A 100 -4.41 0.24 -14.08
CA GLU A 100 -4.64 -0.64 -15.23
C GLU A 100 -5.95 -0.28 -15.96
N GLU A 101 -7.01 0.03 -15.23
CA GLU A 101 -8.26 0.51 -15.80
C GLU A 101 -8.07 1.80 -16.60
N ILE A 102 -7.33 2.77 -16.06
CA ILE A 102 -7.01 4.03 -16.75
C ILE A 102 -6.18 3.78 -18.02
N GLN A 103 -5.20 2.88 -17.94
CA GLN A 103 -4.37 2.52 -19.09
C GLN A 103 -5.21 1.89 -20.22
N ASN A 104 -6.16 1.03 -19.88
CA ASN A 104 -7.06 0.42 -20.85
C ASN A 104 -7.96 1.48 -21.52
N ILE A 105 -8.51 2.42 -20.75
CA ILE A 105 -9.31 3.54 -21.28
C ILE A 105 -8.49 4.38 -22.29
N ILE A 106 -7.22 4.64 -21.99
CA ILE A 106 -6.32 5.38 -22.87
C ILE A 106 -6.00 4.58 -24.13
N ALA A 107 -5.69 3.28 -23.99
CA ALA A 107 -5.30 2.40 -25.10
C ALA A 107 -6.46 2.12 -26.08
N GLU A 108 -7.69 2.06 -25.62
CA GLU A 108 -8.89 1.86 -26.45
C GLU A 108 -9.23 3.09 -27.28
N ARG A 109 -8.65 4.22 -26.97
CA ARG A 109 -8.92 5.49 -27.64
C ARG A 109 -7.98 5.69 -28.83
N ASN A 110 -8.56 5.97 -30.01
CA ASN A 110 -7.77 6.39 -31.17
C ASN A 110 -7.06 7.73 -30.88
N ALA A 111 -5.75 7.77 -31.03
CA ALA A 111 -4.89 8.94 -30.78
C ALA A 111 -5.32 10.23 -31.56
N ASN A 112 -6.20 10.10 -32.54
CA ASN A 112 -6.68 11.18 -33.37
C ASN A 112 -7.98 11.87 -32.88
N GLU A 113 -8.63 11.37 -31.83
CA GLU A 113 -9.80 12.03 -31.25
C GLU A 113 -9.39 13.18 -30.36
N THR A 114 -9.38 14.37 -30.89
CA THR A 114 -9.12 15.64 -30.17
C THR A 114 -10.35 16.19 -29.45
N GLN A 115 -11.47 15.50 -29.49
CA GLN A 115 -12.73 15.96 -28.92
C GLN A 115 -12.69 15.73 -27.37
N TYR A 116 -13.03 16.79 -26.65
CA TYR A 116 -13.17 16.73 -25.19
C TYR A 116 -14.31 15.77 -24.82
N ASP A 117 -14.04 14.81 -23.97
CA ASP A 117 -15.02 13.87 -23.45
C ASP A 117 -15.05 13.97 -21.92
N ASP A 118 -16.12 14.54 -21.39
CA ASP A 118 -16.32 14.77 -19.96
C ASP A 118 -16.34 13.45 -19.17
N SER A 119 -16.85 12.38 -19.76
CA SER A 119 -16.93 11.07 -19.09
C SER A 119 -15.56 10.47 -18.81
N ILE A 120 -14.63 10.61 -19.76
CA ILE A 120 -13.25 10.14 -19.62
C ILE A 120 -12.49 10.98 -18.61
N VAL A 121 -12.63 12.31 -18.67
CA VAL A 121 -11.98 13.20 -17.70
C VAL A 121 -12.40 12.85 -16.28
N ARG A 122 -13.69 12.61 -16.05
CA ARG A 122 -14.21 12.20 -14.73
C ARG A 122 -13.72 10.82 -14.27
N GLN A 123 -13.45 9.93 -15.20
CA GLN A 123 -12.92 8.59 -14.87
C GLN A 123 -11.42 8.63 -14.56
N MET A 124 -10.67 9.52 -15.23
CA MET A 124 -9.21 9.62 -15.08
C MET A 124 -8.79 10.50 -13.92
N ILE A 125 -9.51 11.59 -13.64
CA ILE A 125 -9.12 12.59 -12.63
C ILE A 125 -9.85 12.29 -11.32
N GLU A 126 -9.07 12.11 -10.27
CA GLU A 126 -9.58 11.91 -8.91
C GLU A 126 -9.88 13.27 -8.25
N CYS A 127 -8.95 14.22 -8.39
CA CYS A 127 -9.06 15.53 -7.77
C CYS A 127 -8.23 16.57 -8.51
N ILE A 128 -8.70 17.82 -8.51
CA ILE A 128 -7.93 18.99 -8.96
C ILE A 128 -7.82 19.95 -7.77
N LYS A 129 -6.59 20.19 -7.31
CA LYS A 129 -6.29 21.19 -6.29
C LYS A 129 -5.91 22.51 -6.96
N VAL A 130 -6.59 23.57 -6.59
CA VAL A 130 -6.27 24.93 -7.05
C VAL A 130 -5.50 25.64 -5.95
N HIS A 131 -4.30 26.13 -6.28
CA HIS A 131 -3.45 26.86 -5.34
C HIS A 131 -3.59 28.38 -5.50
N ASN A 132 -3.38 29.12 -4.42
CA ASN A 132 -3.52 30.58 -4.41
C ASN A 132 -2.47 31.31 -5.26
N ASP A 133 -1.40 30.64 -5.66
CA ASP A 133 -0.31 31.13 -6.51
C ASP A 133 -0.57 30.93 -8.02
N GLY A 134 -1.78 30.52 -8.39
CA GLY A 134 -2.14 30.26 -9.78
C GLY A 134 -1.71 28.90 -10.32
N LYS A 135 -1.28 28.00 -9.45
CA LYS A 135 -0.96 26.62 -9.83
C LYS A 135 -2.16 25.70 -9.66
N LEU A 136 -2.17 24.66 -10.48
CA LEU A 136 -3.11 23.55 -10.38
C LEU A 136 -2.33 22.26 -10.15
N THR A 137 -2.73 21.45 -9.17
CA THR A 137 -2.29 20.07 -9.06
C THR A 137 -3.44 19.15 -9.49
N ILE A 138 -3.23 18.39 -10.56
CA ILE A 138 -4.20 17.43 -11.10
C ILE A 138 -3.78 16.06 -10.60
N ILE A 139 -4.65 15.41 -9.82
CA ILE A 139 -4.44 14.09 -9.26
C ILE A 139 -5.27 13.09 -10.06
N PHE A 140 -4.60 12.13 -10.67
CA PHE A 140 -5.23 11.05 -11.42
C PHE A 140 -5.57 9.87 -10.50
N GLY A 141 -6.56 9.08 -10.89
CA GLY A 141 -6.86 7.82 -10.23
C GLY A 141 -5.60 6.93 -10.18
N GLY A 142 -5.20 6.51 -8.98
CA GLY A 142 -3.91 5.83 -8.76
C GLY A 142 -2.83 6.70 -8.12
N GLY A 143 -3.12 8.00 -7.90
CA GLY A 143 -2.26 8.91 -7.14
C GLY A 143 -1.14 9.58 -7.93
N TYR A 144 -1.17 9.52 -9.26
CA TYR A 144 -0.25 10.30 -10.10
C TYR A 144 -0.64 11.77 -10.13
N GLU A 145 0.32 12.66 -9.89
CA GLU A 145 0.08 14.10 -9.80
C GLU A 145 0.81 14.86 -10.92
N ILE A 146 0.13 15.84 -11.52
CA ILE A 146 0.72 16.79 -12.48
C ILE A 146 0.47 18.19 -11.97
N GLU A 147 1.53 19.03 -11.98
CA GLU A 147 1.41 20.46 -11.70
C GLU A 147 1.31 21.23 -13.03
N GLU A 148 0.34 22.13 -13.10
CA GLU A 148 0.15 23.08 -14.21
C GLU A 148 0.01 24.49 -13.65
N THR A 149 0.44 25.49 -14.44
CA THR A 149 0.27 26.91 -14.12
C THR A 149 -0.81 27.49 -15.00
N LEU A 150 -1.76 28.23 -14.40
CA LEU A 150 -2.85 28.94 -15.11
C LEU A 150 -2.31 30.11 -15.92
#